data_5566e29108babbad59797805d4af0dd8
#
_entry.id   5566e29108babbad59797805d4af0dd8
#
_cell.length_a   1.000
_cell.length_b   1.000
_cell.length_c   1.000
_cell.angle_alpha   90.00
_cell.angle_beta   90.00
_cell.angle_gamma   90.00
#
_symmetry.space_group_name_H-M   'P 1'
#
loop_
_entity.id
_entity.type
_entity.pdbx_description
1 polymer ?
#
loop_
_entity_poly.entity_id
_entity_poly.type
_entity_poly.pdbx_seq_one_letter_code
_entity_poly.pdbx_strand_id
1 'polypeptide(L)'
;MNKLLEISLGIVTSVGGFLEVGSLTTAAQAGAAFGFRLVWAIVLGTICIIFLVEMAGRFAAVSRHTISDAIRERFGFNFFLWPLIATLFVNFLVLAAEIGGAAIALEFATGIGFQWWALPVALVAWLLLWKGTFGFIEKGVSTLGLVTLCFVVAAVMLRPDWKAVAAGAVPSLPGHDTARYWFIAVSILGASISPYLFLFYSSGAVEDKWDKSYLGANRAIAGLGMSFGGTIALGVLIVAALVLAPRGIADVDDYHQLPLLLIPVFGFWGFVLFCASLGIACLGAALEIGLQQAYLVAQGFGWNWGEDLKPRDNAGFAAVYTLALLMSAIPIACGLDPLKLTVFSMALTAASLPLTVVPFLFLMNDERYVKEHRNGTIANAAVLFVIALGFVLAIVTIPLEILGG
;
A
#
# COMPACT_ATOMS: atom_id res chain seq x y z
N MET A 1 -9.38 -9.06 25.94
CA MET A 1 -8.85 -9.92 24.84
C MET A 1 -7.42 -10.31 25.18
N ASN A 2 -6.94 -11.47 24.80
CA ASN A 2 -5.58 -11.92 25.17
C ASN A 2 -4.58 -11.09 24.35
N LYS A 3 -3.57 -10.47 24.97
CA LYS A 3 -2.60 -9.57 24.33
C LYS A 3 -1.92 -10.19 23.09
N LEU A 4 -1.77 -11.52 23.09
CA LEU A 4 -1.29 -12.30 21.95
C LEU A 4 -2.29 -12.28 20.78
N LEU A 5 -3.58 -12.33 21.05
CA LEU A 5 -4.63 -12.31 20.04
C LEU A 5 -4.72 -10.93 19.37
N GLU A 6 -4.58 -9.85 20.14
CA GLU A 6 -4.53 -8.48 19.62
C GLU A 6 -3.33 -8.26 18.69
N ILE A 7 -2.14 -8.71 19.11
CA ILE A 7 -0.93 -8.61 18.29
C ILE A 7 -1.08 -9.45 17.01
N SER A 8 -1.61 -10.66 17.11
CA SER A 8 -1.80 -11.53 15.95
C SER A 8 -2.81 -10.95 14.96
N LEU A 9 -3.91 -10.39 15.44
CA LEU A 9 -4.89 -9.68 14.62
C LEU A 9 -4.26 -8.44 13.99
N GLY A 10 -3.55 -7.62 14.76
CA GLY A 10 -2.86 -6.43 14.25
C GLY A 10 -1.83 -6.76 13.16
N ILE A 11 -1.10 -7.89 13.27
CA ILE A 11 -0.18 -8.36 12.23
C ILE A 11 -0.96 -8.70 10.95
N VAL A 12 -2.05 -9.46 11.07
CA VAL A 12 -2.86 -9.88 9.91
C VAL A 12 -3.54 -8.67 9.24
N THR A 13 -4.00 -7.72 10.02
CA THR A 13 -4.60 -6.46 9.53
C THR A 13 -3.58 -5.62 8.79
N SER A 14 -2.38 -5.47 9.34
CA SER A 14 -1.28 -4.74 8.70
C SER A 14 -0.86 -5.34 7.35
N VAL A 15 -1.09 -6.65 7.15
CA VAL A 15 -0.86 -7.31 5.86
C VAL A 15 -1.88 -6.88 4.82
N GLY A 16 -3.14 -6.69 5.22
CA GLY A 16 -4.21 -6.20 4.33
C GLY A 16 -3.87 -4.84 3.73
N GLY A 17 -3.34 -3.92 4.56
CA GLY A 17 -2.94 -2.59 4.09
C GLY A 17 -1.61 -2.54 3.33
N PHE A 18 -0.72 -3.53 3.50
CA PHE A 18 0.53 -3.59 2.74
C PHE A 18 0.36 -4.27 1.38
N LEU A 19 -0.56 -5.23 1.27
CA LEU A 19 -0.78 -5.99 0.05
C LEU A 19 -1.93 -5.37 -0.74
N GLU A 20 -1.55 -4.59 -1.72
CA GLU A 20 -2.41 -3.90 -2.66
C GLU A 20 -2.04 -4.29 -4.10
N VAL A 21 -2.84 -3.91 -5.08
CA VAL A 21 -2.56 -4.17 -6.50
C VAL A 21 -1.21 -3.60 -6.91
N GLY A 22 -0.80 -2.47 -6.31
CA GLY A 22 0.48 -1.83 -6.55
C GLY A 22 1.67 -2.72 -6.23
N SER A 23 1.68 -3.31 -5.03
CA SER A 23 2.74 -4.23 -4.59
C SER A 23 2.80 -5.49 -5.46
N LEU A 24 1.64 -6.06 -5.81
CA LEU A 24 1.57 -7.25 -6.65
C LEU A 24 2.05 -6.98 -8.07
N THR A 25 1.57 -5.90 -8.69
CA THR A 25 1.87 -5.56 -10.09
C THR A 25 3.31 -5.15 -10.28
N THR A 26 3.83 -4.25 -9.41
CA THR A 26 5.22 -3.77 -9.53
C THR A 26 6.22 -4.88 -9.25
N ALA A 27 5.94 -5.77 -8.30
CA ALA A 27 6.77 -6.94 -8.05
C ALA A 27 6.74 -7.94 -9.22
N ALA A 28 5.55 -8.16 -9.84
CA ALA A 28 5.43 -9.02 -11.01
C ALA A 28 6.21 -8.46 -12.21
N GLN A 29 6.08 -7.17 -12.51
CA GLN A 29 6.85 -6.51 -13.57
C GLN A 29 8.35 -6.55 -13.30
N ALA A 30 8.78 -6.30 -12.07
CA ALA A 30 10.18 -6.36 -11.68
C ALA A 30 10.79 -7.74 -11.92
N GLY A 31 10.08 -8.79 -11.46
CA GLY A 31 10.51 -10.17 -11.65
C GLY A 31 10.56 -10.58 -13.12
N ALA A 32 9.55 -10.22 -13.89
CA ALA A 32 9.45 -10.53 -15.32
C ALA A 32 10.56 -9.85 -16.15
N ALA A 33 10.77 -8.53 -15.94
CA ALA A 33 11.71 -7.74 -16.73
C ALA A 33 13.18 -7.91 -16.28
N PHE A 34 13.43 -7.96 -14.97
CA PHE A 34 14.77 -7.83 -14.40
C PHE A 34 15.19 -9.00 -13.50
N GLY A 35 14.39 -10.07 -13.42
CA GLY A 35 14.66 -11.20 -12.55
C GLY A 35 14.74 -10.79 -11.08
N PHE A 36 15.82 -11.17 -10.39
CA PHE A 36 15.98 -10.84 -8.97
C PHE A 36 16.64 -9.49 -8.71
N ARG A 37 16.98 -8.71 -9.74
CA ARG A 37 17.78 -7.47 -9.58
C ARG A 37 17.09 -6.37 -8.80
N LEU A 38 15.77 -6.40 -8.67
CA LEU A 38 14.97 -5.40 -7.92
C LEU A 38 14.53 -5.88 -6.55
N VAL A 39 15.02 -7.00 -6.05
CA VAL A 39 14.79 -7.48 -4.68
C VAL A 39 15.17 -6.41 -3.65
N TRP A 40 16.25 -5.65 -3.89
CA TRP A 40 16.70 -4.57 -3.02
C TRP A 40 15.64 -3.49 -2.81
N ALA A 41 14.86 -3.17 -3.85
CA ALA A 41 13.83 -2.12 -3.75
C ALA A 41 12.69 -2.55 -2.81
N ILE A 42 12.24 -3.82 -2.90
CA ILE A 42 11.25 -4.38 -1.97
C ILE A 42 11.80 -4.41 -0.54
N VAL A 43 13.04 -4.89 -0.34
CA VAL A 43 13.67 -4.94 0.99
C VAL A 43 13.80 -3.55 1.59
N LEU A 44 14.29 -2.58 0.81
CA LEU A 44 14.48 -1.20 1.25
C LEU A 44 13.15 -0.52 1.59
N GLY A 45 12.14 -0.69 0.73
CA GLY A 45 10.79 -0.20 0.95
C GLY A 45 10.16 -0.79 2.21
N THR A 46 10.30 -2.11 2.40
CA THR A 46 9.81 -2.81 3.60
C THR A 46 10.48 -2.30 4.87
N ILE A 47 11.78 -2.12 4.87
CA ILE A 47 12.49 -1.54 6.02
C ILE A 47 11.98 -0.14 6.33
N CYS A 48 11.81 0.69 5.32
CA CYS A 48 11.33 2.06 5.52
C CYS A 48 9.91 2.09 6.10
N ILE A 49 8.99 1.29 5.56
CA ILE A 49 7.60 1.27 6.06
C ILE A 49 7.51 0.71 7.48
N ILE A 50 8.35 -0.24 7.88
CA ILE A 50 8.45 -0.68 9.28
C ILE A 50 8.73 0.50 10.20
N PHE A 51 9.71 1.34 9.85
CA PHE A 51 10.01 2.54 10.64
C PHE A 51 8.84 3.52 10.66
N LEU A 52 8.22 3.79 9.52
CA LEU A 52 7.12 4.76 9.42
C LEU A 52 5.88 4.31 10.19
N VAL A 53 5.50 3.04 10.10
CA VAL A 53 4.34 2.49 10.83
C VAL A 53 4.64 2.45 12.33
N GLU A 54 5.84 2.03 12.75
CA GLU A 54 6.24 2.10 14.17
C GLU A 54 6.18 3.53 14.69
N MET A 55 6.72 4.49 13.95
CA MET A 55 6.68 5.90 14.31
C MET A 55 5.25 6.43 14.40
N ALA A 56 4.37 6.05 13.46
CA ALA A 56 2.97 6.50 13.42
C ALA A 56 2.19 6.03 14.65
N GLY A 57 2.29 4.76 15.00
CA GLY A 57 1.65 4.23 16.21
C GLY A 57 2.26 4.78 17.49
N ARG A 58 3.58 4.94 17.56
CA ARG A 58 4.27 5.57 18.71
C ARG A 58 3.88 7.03 18.86
N PHE A 59 3.81 7.78 17.76
CA PHE A 59 3.34 9.16 17.75
C PHE A 59 1.92 9.27 18.32
N ALA A 60 0.99 8.49 17.80
CA ALA A 60 -0.40 8.46 18.25
C ALA A 60 -0.52 8.08 19.74
N ALA A 61 0.15 7.01 20.17
CA ALA A 61 0.11 6.51 21.55
C ALA A 61 0.68 7.50 22.58
N VAL A 62 1.68 8.31 22.20
CA VAL A 62 2.34 9.25 23.12
C VAL A 62 1.69 10.63 23.07
N SER A 63 1.41 11.16 21.88
CA SER A 63 0.89 12.52 21.70
C SER A 63 -0.63 12.61 21.82
N ARG A 64 -1.35 11.52 21.58
CA ARG A 64 -2.82 11.48 21.42
C ARG A 64 -3.34 12.31 20.25
N HIS A 65 -2.45 12.62 19.29
CA HIS A 65 -2.79 13.30 18.06
C HIS A 65 -2.60 12.36 16.87
N THR A 66 -3.40 12.56 15.83
CA THR A 66 -3.10 11.96 14.53
C THR A 66 -1.97 12.74 13.85
N ILE A 67 -1.29 12.13 12.89
CA ILE A 67 -0.23 12.82 12.13
C ILE A 67 -0.82 14.03 11.39
N SER A 68 -2.01 13.89 10.79
CA SER A 68 -2.66 14.95 10.03
C SER A 68 -3.02 16.16 10.89
N ASP A 69 -3.62 15.92 12.07
CA ASP A 69 -3.94 16.99 13.04
C ASP A 69 -2.67 17.71 13.49
N ALA A 70 -1.65 16.96 13.83
CA ALA A 70 -0.39 17.52 14.32
C ALA A 70 0.36 18.33 13.25
N ILE A 71 0.35 17.90 11.98
CA ILE A 71 0.92 18.68 10.88
C ILE A 71 0.16 20.01 10.75
N ARG A 72 -1.18 19.97 10.76
CA ARG A 72 -2.00 21.18 10.70
C ARG A 72 -1.73 22.11 11.88
N GLU A 73 -1.68 21.57 13.09
CA GLU A 73 -1.44 22.35 14.31
C GLU A 73 -0.05 22.98 14.33
N ARG A 74 0.97 22.20 13.94
CA ARG A 74 2.37 22.60 14.04
C ARG A 74 2.83 23.58 12.96
N PHE A 75 2.39 23.34 11.72
CA PHE A 75 2.84 24.09 10.54
C PHE A 75 1.78 25.06 9.99
N GLY A 76 0.56 24.98 10.52
CA GLY A 76 -0.56 25.80 10.08
C GLY A 76 -1.34 25.20 8.91
N PHE A 77 -2.59 25.66 8.76
CA PHE A 77 -3.52 25.15 7.76
C PHE A 77 -3.03 25.35 6.31
N ASN A 78 -2.44 26.51 6.03
CA ASN A 78 -1.95 26.81 4.67
C ASN A 78 -0.83 25.86 4.23
N PHE A 79 0.06 25.45 5.14
CA PHE A 79 1.06 24.46 4.85
C PHE A 79 0.41 23.08 4.68
N PHE A 80 -0.54 22.73 5.55
CA PHE A 80 -1.21 21.44 5.53
C PHE A 80 -1.96 21.19 4.21
N LEU A 81 -2.43 22.23 3.53
CA LEU A 81 -3.11 22.08 2.23
C LEU A 81 -2.24 21.37 1.18
N TRP A 82 -0.91 21.55 1.20
CA TRP A 82 -0.02 20.90 0.23
C TRP A 82 0.02 19.38 0.39
N PRO A 83 0.37 18.81 1.57
CA PRO A 83 0.28 17.38 1.78
C PRO A 83 -1.15 16.85 1.64
N LEU A 84 -2.18 17.60 2.05
CA LEU A 84 -3.58 17.23 1.87
C LEU A 84 -3.91 17.01 0.39
N ILE A 85 -3.71 18.02 -0.46
CA ILE A 85 -4.06 17.95 -1.88
C ILE A 85 -3.25 16.87 -2.59
N ALA A 86 -1.94 16.82 -2.33
CA ALA A 86 -1.06 15.83 -2.94
C ALA A 86 -1.48 14.40 -2.58
N THR A 87 -1.75 14.15 -1.29
CA THR A 87 -2.17 12.83 -0.81
C THR A 87 -3.55 12.45 -1.35
N LEU A 88 -4.52 13.38 -1.36
CA LEU A 88 -5.86 13.11 -1.93
C LEU A 88 -5.77 12.78 -3.42
N PHE A 89 -4.95 13.51 -4.18
CA PHE A 89 -4.79 13.27 -5.61
C PHE A 89 -4.15 11.89 -5.88
N VAL A 90 -3.06 11.58 -5.19
CA VAL A 90 -2.38 10.29 -5.32
C VAL A 90 -3.30 9.16 -4.90
N ASN A 91 -3.95 9.28 -3.75
CA ASN A 91 -4.89 8.27 -3.25
C ASN A 91 -6.11 8.08 -4.15
N PHE A 92 -6.55 9.11 -4.87
CA PHE A 92 -7.60 8.97 -5.89
C PHE A 92 -7.15 8.02 -7.00
N LEU A 93 -5.92 8.15 -7.50
CA LEU A 93 -5.38 7.28 -8.55
C LEU A 93 -5.14 5.86 -8.01
N VAL A 94 -4.59 5.73 -6.81
CA VAL A 94 -4.37 4.44 -6.16
C VAL A 94 -5.70 3.73 -5.90
N LEU A 95 -6.71 4.43 -5.38
CA LEU A 95 -8.04 3.88 -5.14
C LEU A 95 -8.71 3.43 -6.46
N ALA A 96 -8.53 4.19 -7.53
CA ALA A 96 -9.02 3.78 -8.85
C ALA A 96 -8.31 2.48 -9.32
N ALA A 97 -6.99 2.37 -9.11
CA ALA A 97 -6.23 1.16 -9.42
C ALA A 97 -6.73 -0.05 -8.60
N GLU A 98 -7.01 0.14 -7.30
CA GLU A 98 -7.55 -0.93 -6.44
C GLU A 98 -8.95 -1.39 -6.89
N ILE A 99 -9.85 -0.45 -7.19
CA ILE A 99 -11.16 -0.77 -7.77
C ILE A 99 -10.98 -1.53 -9.10
N GLY A 100 -10.04 -1.11 -9.92
CA GLY A 100 -9.68 -1.76 -11.17
C GLY A 100 -9.14 -3.18 -10.99
N GLY A 101 -8.25 -3.40 -10.02
CA GLY A 101 -7.73 -4.72 -9.67
C GLY A 101 -8.81 -5.69 -9.19
N ALA A 102 -9.72 -5.23 -8.32
CA ALA A 102 -10.88 -6.02 -7.90
C ALA A 102 -11.83 -6.31 -9.07
N ALA A 103 -12.04 -5.34 -9.97
CA ALA A 103 -12.85 -5.51 -11.16
C ALA A 103 -12.25 -6.53 -12.14
N ILE A 104 -10.93 -6.54 -12.32
CA ILE A 104 -10.20 -7.56 -13.10
C ILE A 104 -10.39 -8.96 -12.50
N ALA A 105 -10.30 -9.10 -11.18
CA ALA A 105 -10.54 -10.39 -10.53
C ALA A 105 -11.95 -10.91 -10.82
N LEU A 106 -12.97 -10.04 -10.88
CA LEU A 106 -14.34 -10.40 -11.27
C LEU A 106 -14.47 -10.66 -12.76
N GLU A 107 -13.75 -9.95 -13.62
CA GLU A 107 -13.67 -10.26 -15.06
C GLU A 107 -13.17 -11.69 -15.27
N PHE A 108 -12.09 -12.08 -14.62
CA PHE A 108 -11.56 -13.44 -14.70
C PHE A 108 -12.56 -14.51 -14.23
N ALA A 109 -13.35 -14.21 -13.21
CA ALA A 109 -14.34 -15.13 -12.68
C ALA A 109 -15.62 -15.24 -13.54
N THR A 110 -16.00 -14.17 -14.24
CA THR A 110 -17.31 -14.09 -14.92
C THR A 110 -17.23 -13.97 -16.44
N GLY A 111 -16.07 -13.58 -16.98
CA GLY A 111 -15.91 -13.27 -18.42
C GLY A 111 -16.53 -11.94 -18.84
N ILE A 112 -17.03 -11.13 -17.91
CA ILE A 112 -17.58 -9.80 -18.18
C ILE A 112 -16.48 -8.77 -17.97
N GLY A 113 -16.25 -7.86 -18.94
CA GLY A 113 -15.17 -6.88 -18.90
C GLY A 113 -15.15 -6.03 -17.63
N PHE A 114 -13.94 -5.73 -17.15
CA PHE A 114 -13.71 -5.04 -15.86
C PHE A 114 -14.41 -3.67 -15.76
N GLN A 115 -14.65 -2.99 -16.88
CA GLN A 115 -15.34 -1.70 -16.90
C GLN A 115 -16.73 -1.78 -16.26
N TRP A 116 -17.43 -2.90 -16.47
CA TRP A 116 -18.76 -3.13 -15.92
C TRP A 116 -18.73 -3.45 -14.42
N TRP A 117 -17.61 -3.97 -13.94
CA TRP A 117 -17.43 -4.31 -12.53
C TRP A 117 -16.94 -3.14 -11.68
N ALA A 118 -16.40 -2.07 -12.27
CA ALA A 118 -15.84 -0.95 -11.53
C ALA A 118 -16.86 -0.30 -10.56
N LEU A 119 -18.05 0.06 -11.05
CA LEU A 119 -19.10 0.63 -10.20
C LEU A 119 -19.66 -0.38 -9.18
N PRO A 120 -19.99 -1.63 -9.53
CA PRO A 120 -20.38 -2.65 -8.55
C PRO A 120 -19.37 -2.84 -7.43
N VAL A 121 -18.07 -2.90 -7.72
CA VAL A 121 -16.99 -3.01 -6.72
C VAL A 121 -17.00 -1.81 -5.79
N ALA A 122 -17.04 -0.58 -6.33
CA ALA A 122 -17.11 0.64 -5.54
C ALA A 122 -18.37 0.68 -4.66
N LEU A 123 -19.51 0.23 -5.17
CA LEU A 123 -20.76 0.15 -4.40
C LEU A 123 -20.68 -0.90 -3.29
N VAL A 124 -20.05 -2.03 -3.51
CA VAL A 124 -19.82 -3.05 -2.46
C VAL A 124 -18.91 -2.47 -1.38
N ALA A 125 -17.79 -1.86 -1.75
CA ALA A 125 -16.90 -1.20 -0.81
C ALA A 125 -17.64 -0.10 -0.01
N TRP A 126 -18.42 0.73 -0.69
CA TRP A 126 -19.24 1.76 -0.06
C TRP A 126 -20.27 1.17 0.93
N LEU A 127 -21.01 0.11 0.53
CA LEU A 127 -21.99 -0.55 1.39
C LEU A 127 -21.35 -1.15 2.64
N LEU A 128 -20.14 -1.72 2.51
CA LEU A 128 -19.39 -2.23 3.64
C LEU A 128 -19.04 -1.11 4.62
N LEU A 129 -18.54 0.02 4.14
CA LEU A 129 -18.24 1.18 5.01
C LEU A 129 -19.50 1.84 5.58
N TRP A 130 -20.60 1.87 4.82
CA TRP A 130 -21.84 2.51 5.25
C TRP A 130 -22.60 1.74 6.32
N LYS A 131 -22.61 0.41 6.24
CA LYS A 131 -23.41 -0.48 7.10
C LYS A 131 -22.59 -1.29 8.10
N GLY A 132 -21.31 -1.49 7.81
CA GLY A 132 -20.44 -2.36 8.60
C GLY A 132 -19.91 -1.67 9.84
N THR A 133 -19.64 -2.45 10.89
CA THR A 133 -18.65 -2.06 11.89
C THR A 133 -17.30 -2.37 11.26
N PHE A 134 -16.46 -1.35 11.10
CA PHE A 134 -15.18 -1.50 10.40
C PHE A 134 -14.34 -2.62 11.01
N GLY A 135 -14.26 -2.73 12.32
CA GLY A 135 -13.49 -3.79 12.97
C GLY A 135 -13.93 -5.23 12.65
N PHE A 136 -15.19 -5.45 12.24
CA PHE A 136 -15.62 -6.76 11.74
C PHE A 136 -15.17 -6.98 10.29
N ILE A 137 -15.31 -5.95 9.46
CA ILE A 137 -14.92 -5.98 8.04
C ILE A 137 -13.40 -6.14 7.93
N GLU A 138 -12.64 -5.35 8.68
CA GLU A 138 -11.19 -5.38 8.74
C GLU A 138 -10.68 -6.78 9.10
N LYS A 139 -11.18 -7.39 10.17
CA LYS A 139 -10.80 -8.76 10.57
C LYS A 139 -11.16 -9.80 9.51
N GLY A 140 -12.33 -9.65 8.87
CA GLY A 140 -12.77 -10.54 7.80
C GLY A 140 -11.88 -10.46 6.56
N VAL A 141 -11.65 -9.25 6.06
CA VAL A 141 -10.80 -9.01 4.88
C VAL A 141 -9.36 -9.40 5.14
N SER A 142 -8.81 -9.06 6.31
CA SER A 142 -7.44 -9.42 6.69
C SER A 142 -7.26 -10.94 6.80
N THR A 143 -8.23 -11.65 7.39
CA THR A 143 -8.17 -13.11 7.45
C THR A 143 -8.24 -13.74 6.06
N LEU A 144 -9.10 -13.22 5.19
CA LEU A 144 -9.18 -13.66 3.80
C LEU A 144 -7.90 -13.30 3.03
N GLY A 145 -7.25 -12.20 3.36
CA GLY A 145 -5.97 -11.78 2.80
C GLY A 145 -4.83 -12.79 2.97
N LEU A 146 -4.94 -13.72 3.94
CA LEU A 146 -3.97 -14.81 4.09
C LEU A 146 -3.90 -15.72 2.85
N VAL A 147 -4.89 -15.68 1.97
CA VAL A 147 -4.82 -16.40 0.68
C VAL A 147 -3.60 -15.97 -0.15
N THR A 148 -3.13 -14.73 0.00
CA THR A 148 -1.95 -14.22 -0.69
C THR A 148 -0.64 -14.94 -0.33
N LEU A 149 -0.62 -15.70 0.78
CA LEU A 149 0.49 -16.60 1.11
C LEU A 149 0.78 -17.63 0.01
N CYS A 150 -0.18 -17.88 -0.89
CA CYS A 150 0.02 -18.78 -2.04
C CYS A 150 1.22 -18.33 -2.90
N PHE A 151 1.53 -17.02 -2.98
CA PHE A 151 2.70 -16.53 -3.70
C PHE A 151 4.02 -16.93 -3.03
N VAL A 152 4.06 -16.91 -1.70
CA VAL A 152 5.24 -17.37 -0.94
C VAL A 152 5.42 -18.88 -1.10
N VAL A 153 4.31 -19.64 -1.00
CA VAL A 153 4.32 -21.08 -1.21
C VAL A 153 4.79 -21.41 -2.64
N ALA A 154 4.26 -20.72 -3.65
CA ALA A 154 4.68 -20.88 -5.04
C ALA A 154 6.17 -20.58 -5.23
N ALA A 155 6.67 -19.49 -4.66
CA ALA A 155 8.07 -19.12 -4.72
C ALA A 155 8.99 -20.22 -4.15
N VAL A 156 8.63 -20.81 -3.00
CA VAL A 156 9.38 -21.91 -2.39
C VAL A 156 9.30 -23.17 -3.22
N MET A 157 8.12 -23.51 -3.77
CA MET A 157 7.92 -24.70 -4.61
C MET A 157 8.72 -24.65 -5.91
N LEU A 158 8.93 -23.44 -6.47
CA LEU A 158 9.75 -23.25 -7.68
C LEU A 158 11.25 -23.40 -7.44
N ARG A 159 11.70 -23.54 -6.19
CA ARG A 159 13.10 -23.78 -5.80
C ARG A 159 14.10 -22.80 -6.44
N PRO A 160 13.97 -21.50 -6.19
CA PRO A 160 14.88 -20.51 -6.74
C PRO A 160 16.31 -20.73 -6.25
N ASP A 161 17.28 -20.22 -6.99
CA ASP A 161 18.62 -20.07 -6.44
C ASP A 161 18.61 -18.96 -5.37
N TRP A 162 18.55 -19.36 -4.12
CA TRP A 162 18.50 -18.44 -2.98
C TRP A 162 19.75 -17.55 -2.88
N LYS A 163 20.88 -17.96 -3.46
CA LYS A 163 22.08 -17.11 -3.53
C LYS A 163 21.87 -15.97 -4.51
N ALA A 164 21.26 -16.25 -5.65
CA ALA A 164 20.93 -15.22 -6.64
C ALA A 164 19.85 -14.26 -6.11
N VAL A 165 18.83 -14.76 -5.39
CA VAL A 165 17.84 -13.92 -4.72
C VAL A 165 18.50 -13.00 -3.68
N ALA A 166 19.37 -13.55 -2.82
CA ALA A 166 20.10 -12.77 -1.82
C ALA A 166 21.05 -11.73 -2.45
N ALA A 167 21.69 -12.06 -3.55
CA ALA A 167 22.53 -11.12 -4.31
C ALA A 167 21.69 -9.95 -4.86
N GLY A 168 20.44 -10.21 -5.25
CA GLY A 168 19.49 -9.17 -5.69
C GLY A 168 19.07 -8.18 -4.60
N ALA A 169 19.31 -8.50 -3.32
CA ALA A 169 19.06 -7.56 -2.21
C ALA A 169 20.11 -6.42 -2.14
N VAL A 170 21.19 -6.52 -2.92
CA VAL A 170 22.18 -5.44 -3.05
C VAL A 170 21.85 -4.62 -4.31
N PRO A 171 21.70 -3.29 -4.19
CA PRO A 171 21.45 -2.44 -5.34
C PRO A 171 22.48 -2.63 -6.44
N SER A 172 22.01 -2.85 -7.67
CA SER A 172 22.86 -3.07 -8.84
C SER A 172 22.42 -2.18 -9.99
N LEU A 173 23.38 -1.87 -10.89
CA LEU A 173 23.04 -1.14 -12.10
C LEU A 173 22.26 -2.05 -13.07
N PRO A 174 21.32 -1.49 -13.84
CA PRO A 174 20.57 -2.26 -14.83
C PRO A 174 21.48 -2.81 -15.93
N GLY A 175 21.17 -4.01 -16.42
CA GLY A 175 21.88 -4.60 -17.53
C GLY A 175 21.34 -4.20 -18.90
N HIS A 176 20.10 -3.69 -18.95
CA HIS A 176 19.38 -3.24 -20.13
C HIS A 176 18.24 -2.33 -19.65
N ASP A 177 17.66 -1.53 -20.52
CA ASP A 177 16.51 -0.67 -20.28
C ASP A 177 16.59 0.11 -18.95
N THR A 178 17.51 1.04 -18.89
CA THR A 178 17.85 1.79 -17.67
C THR A 178 16.67 2.64 -17.17
N ALA A 179 15.92 3.26 -18.07
CA ALA A 179 14.78 4.12 -17.70
C ALA A 179 13.72 3.30 -17.01
N ARG A 180 13.32 2.18 -17.62
CA ARG A 180 12.32 1.28 -17.07
C ARG A 180 12.75 0.61 -15.76
N TYR A 181 14.02 0.20 -15.66
CA TYR A 181 14.55 -0.36 -14.40
C TYR A 181 14.32 0.58 -13.22
N TRP A 182 14.71 1.84 -13.38
CA TRP A 182 14.55 2.83 -12.32
C TRP A 182 13.11 3.24 -12.10
N PHE A 183 12.29 3.29 -13.16
CA PHE A 183 10.86 3.54 -13.04
C PHE A 183 10.16 2.45 -12.21
N ILE A 184 10.41 1.17 -12.51
CA ILE A 184 9.86 0.06 -11.71
C ILE A 184 10.43 0.07 -10.29
N ALA A 185 11.72 0.37 -10.09
CA ALA A 185 12.30 0.50 -8.76
C ALA A 185 11.58 1.58 -7.92
N VAL A 186 11.29 2.75 -8.51
CA VAL A 186 10.52 3.83 -7.88
C VAL A 186 9.10 3.39 -7.58
N SER A 187 8.45 2.70 -8.52
CA SER A 187 7.08 2.20 -8.33
C SER A 187 7.01 1.18 -7.20
N ILE A 188 8.01 0.30 -7.05
CA ILE A 188 8.13 -0.61 -5.90
C ILE A 188 8.27 0.17 -4.58
N LEU A 189 9.13 1.21 -4.56
CA LEU A 189 9.29 2.03 -3.37
C LEU A 189 7.98 2.75 -3.01
N GLY A 190 7.28 3.30 -4.02
CA GLY A 190 5.98 3.94 -3.83
C GLY A 190 4.91 2.97 -3.32
N ALA A 191 4.84 1.77 -3.88
CA ALA A 191 3.93 0.72 -3.41
C ALA A 191 4.25 0.26 -1.99
N SER A 192 5.54 0.15 -1.64
CA SER A 192 5.96 -0.28 -0.31
C SER A 192 5.78 0.80 0.76
N ILE A 193 5.86 2.10 0.41
CA ILE A 193 5.87 3.23 1.34
C ILE A 193 4.66 4.13 1.08
N SER A 194 3.49 3.55 0.98
CA SER A 194 2.27 4.31 0.72
C SER A 194 1.89 5.21 1.90
N PRO A 195 1.72 6.54 1.69
CA PRO A 195 1.37 7.47 2.76
C PRO A 195 0.05 7.13 3.45
N TYR A 196 -0.92 6.60 2.71
CA TYR A 196 -2.20 6.24 3.30
C TYR A 196 -2.04 5.23 4.45
N LEU A 197 -1.13 4.29 4.34
CA LEU A 197 -0.94 3.22 5.31
C LEU A 197 -0.54 3.75 6.71
N PHE A 198 0.52 4.55 6.80
CA PHE A 198 0.96 5.06 8.11
C PHE A 198 0.07 6.20 8.64
N LEU A 199 -0.59 6.97 7.76
CA LEU A 199 -1.58 7.96 8.17
C LEU A 199 -2.85 7.30 8.71
N PHE A 200 -3.34 6.26 8.04
CA PHE A 200 -4.47 5.45 8.50
C PHE A 200 -4.15 4.79 9.84
N TYR A 201 -2.98 4.16 9.95
CA TYR A 201 -2.51 3.54 11.18
C TYR A 201 -2.46 4.52 12.37
N SER A 202 -2.00 5.75 12.12
CA SER A 202 -2.02 6.81 13.13
C SER A 202 -3.43 7.18 13.57
N SER A 203 -4.38 7.24 12.63
CA SER A 203 -5.78 7.57 12.92
C SER A 203 -6.47 6.48 13.74
N GLY A 204 -6.32 5.22 13.33
CA GLY A 204 -6.83 4.06 14.07
C GLY A 204 -6.24 3.96 15.47
N ALA A 205 -4.94 4.18 15.64
CA ALA A 205 -4.30 4.16 16.96
C ALA A 205 -4.85 5.24 17.92
N VAL A 206 -5.23 6.43 17.42
CA VAL A 206 -5.89 7.46 18.22
C VAL A 206 -7.33 7.07 18.55
N GLU A 207 -8.07 6.50 17.58
CA GLU A 207 -9.45 6.06 17.77
C GLU A 207 -9.54 4.93 18.78
N ASP A 208 -8.64 3.95 18.72
CA ASP A 208 -8.46 2.85 19.68
C ASP A 208 -7.91 3.30 21.04
N LYS A 209 -7.60 4.60 21.18
CA LYS A 209 -7.11 5.20 22.43
C LYS A 209 -5.80 4.55 22.93
N TRP A 210 -4.91 4.19 22.00
CA TRP A 210 -3.61 3.64 22.38
C TRP A 210 -2.85 4.55 23.33
N ASP A 211 -2.10 3.95 24.23
CA ASP A 211 -1.24 4.65 25.18
C ASP A 211 0.17 4.05 25.22
N LYS A 212 1.02 4.59 26.10
CA LYS A 212 2.42 4.13 26.25
C LYS A 212 2.56 2.63 26.55
N SER A 213 1.54 1.98 27.12
CA SER A 213 1.58 0.53 27.38
C SER A 213 1.53 -0.29 26.09
N TYR A 214 1.05 0.32 25.00
CA TYR A 214 0.90 -0.30 23.68
C TYR A 214 2.18 -0.26 22.83
N LEU A 215 3.21 0.50 23.23
CA LEU A 215 4.43 0.68 22.44
C LEU A 215 5.14 -0.64 22.08
N GLY A 216 5.10 -1.63 22.98
CA GLY A 216 5.65 -2.96 22.71
C GLY A 216 4.88 -3.72 21.64
N ALA A 217 3.54 -3.67 21.69
CA ALA A 217 2.67 -4.26 20.69
C ALA A 217 2.83 -3.56 19.34
N ASN A 218 2.87 -2.22 19.33
CA ASN A 218 3.10 -1.42 18.14
C ASN A 218 4.39 -1.83 17.39
N ARG A 219 5.51 -2.00 18.10
CA ARG A 219 6.77 -2.47 17.50
C ARG A 219 6.64 -3.86 16.87
N ALA A 220 5.94 -4.78 17.56
CA ALA A 220 5.73 -6.12 17.05
C ALA A 220 4.84 -6.11 15.80
N ILE A 221 3.74 -5.37 15.81
CA ILE A 221 2.81 -5.22 14.69
C ILE A 221 3.52 -4.60 13.49
N ALA A 222 4.21 -3.47 13.69
CA ALA A 222 4.94 -2.81 12.61
C ALA A 222 6.04 -3.72 12.02
N GLY A 223 6.87 -4.34 12.89
CA GLY A 223 7.96 -5.21 12.45
C GLY A 223 7.47 -6.46 11.74
N LEU A 224 6.61 -7.24 12.38
CA LEU A 224 6.15 -8.53 11.84
C LEU A 224 5.13 -8.35 10.72
N GLY A 225 4.17 -7.42 10.85
CA GLY A 225 3.14 -7.19 9.85
C GLY A 225 3.74 -6.69 8.53
N MET A 226 4.57 -5.65 8.56
CA MET A 226 5.19 -5.12 7.35
C MET A 226 6.20 -6.11 6.74
N SER A 227 6.98 -6.82 7.55
CA SER A 227 7.88 -7.88 7.04
C SER A 227 7.11 -9.01 6.37
N PHE A 228 5.94 -9.37 6.89
CA PHE A 228 5.10 -10.39 6.30
C PHE A 228 4.58 -9.95 4.90
N GLY A 229 4.07 -8.72 4.79
CA GLY A 229 3.67 -8.15 3.49
C GLY A 229 4.83 -8.06 2.49
N GLY A 230 6.00 -7.57 2.94
CA GLY A 230 7.22 -7.55 2.12
C GLY A 230 7.65 -8.95 1.65
N THR A 231 7.47 -9.98 2.48
CA THR A 231 7.75 -11.38 2.10
C THR A 231 6.81 -11.86 0.99
N ILE A 232 5.55 -11.46 1.00
CA ILE A 232 4.61 -11.81 -0.07
C ILE A 232 5.00 -11.09 -1.37
N ALA A 233 5.33 -9.79 -1.31
CA ALA A 233 5.81 -9.05 -2.48
C ALA A 233 7.09 -9.67 -3.09
N LEU A 234 8.03 -10.11 -2.23
CA LEU A 234 9.19 -10.90 -2.67
C LEU A 234 8.78 -12.21 -3.32
N GLY A 235 7.79 -12.91 -2.77
CA GLY A 235 7.22 -14.13 -3.35
C GLY A 235 6.71 -13.89 -4.77
N VAL A 236 5.95 -12.80 -4.98
CA VAL A 236 5.46 -12.41 -6.32
C VAL A 236 6.61 -12.15 -7.29
N LEU A 237 7.63 -11.37 -6.87
CA LEU A 237 8.79 -11.08 -7.70
C LEU A 237 9.54 -12.38 -8.09
N ILE A 238 9.78 -13.27 -7.13
CA ILE A 238 10.47 -14.55 -7.37
C ILE A 238 9.67 -15.41 -8.34
N VAL A 239 8.36 -15.52 -8.14
CA VAL A 239 7.48 -16.30 -9.03
C VAL A 239 7.49 -15.70 -10.44
N ALA A 240 7.39 -14.39 -10.59
CA ALA A 240 7.44 -13.72 -11.88
C ALA A 240 8.78 -13.96 -12.60
N ALA A 241 9.90 -13.84 -11.88
CA ALA A 241 11.24 -14.10 -12.44
C ALA A 241 11.42 -15.53 -12.93
N LEU A 242 10.79 -16.52 -12.29
CA LEU A 242 10.93 -17.95 -12.64
C LEU A 242 9.85 -18.45 -13.60
N VAL A 243 8.73 -17.75 -13.69
CA VAL A 243 7.57 -18.18 -14.49
C VAL A 243 7.40 -17.35 -15.75
N LEU A 244 7.43 -16.02 -15.64
CA LEU A 244 7.17 -15.11 -16.77
C LEU A 244 8.41 -14.87 -17.61
N ALA A 245 9.54 -14.53 -16.99
CA ALA A 245 10.79 -14.25 -17.72
C ALA A 245 11.25 -15.41 -18.64
N PRO A 246 11.24 -16.70 -18.24
CA PRO A 246 11.61 -17.79 -19.12
C PRO A 246 10.63 -18.03 -20.28
N ARG A 247 9.41 -17.48 -20.19
CA ARG A 247 8.40 -17.54 -21.27
C ARG A 247 8.51 -16.38 -22.25
N GLY A 248 9.52 -15.53 -22.09
CA GLY A 248 9.71 -14.34 -22.92
C GLY A 248 8.75 -13.20 -22.60
N ILE A 249 8.02 -13.29 -21.49
CA ILE A 249 7.15 -12.21 -20.99
C ILE A 249 8.03 -11.29 -20.14
N ALA A 250 8.75 -10.38 -20.79
CA ALA A 250 9.54 -9.36 -20.11
C ALA A 250 8.65 -8.17 -19.71
N ASP A 251 7.62 -7.92 -20.50
CA ASP A 251 6.66 -6.84 -20.29
C ASP A 251 5.31 -7.42 -19.87
N VAL A 252 4.90 -7.13 -18.66
CA VAL A 252 3.54 -7.46 -18.20
C VAL A 252 2.63 -6.28 -18.57
N ASP A 253 2.31 -6.19 -19.86
CA ASP A 253 1.47 -5.12 -20.42
C ASP A 253 -0.01 -5.47 -20.41
N ASP A 254 -0.33 -6.75 -20.28
CA ASP A 254 -1.68 -7.29 -20.25
C ASP A 254 -1.94 -7.97 -18.90
N TYR A 255 -2.96 -7.49 -18.18
CA TYR A 255 -3.36 -8.09 -16.91
C TYR A 255 -3.77 -9.56 -17.04
N HIS A 256 -4.16 -10.04 -18.22
CA HIS A 256 -4.43 -11.47 -18.49
C HIS A 256 -3.20 -12.36 -18.34
N GLN A 257 -2.00 -11.79 -18.32
CA GLN A 257 -0.76 -12.53 -18.07
C GLN A 257 -0.53 -12.80 -16.58
N LEU A 258 -1.12 -12.01 -15.69
CA LEU A 258 -0.89 -12.12 -14.24
C LEU A 258 -1.32 -13.46 -13.62
N PRO A 259 -2.43 -14.12 -14.03
CA PRO A 259 -2.77 -15.45 -13.51
C PRO A 259 -1.71 -16.52 -13.79
N LEU A 260 -0.86 -16.31 -14.82
CA LEU A 260 0.26 -17.21 -15.14
C LEU A 260 1.28 -17.30 -13.99
N LEU A 261 1.28 -16.36 -13.05
CA LEU A 261 2.12 -16.44 -11.86
C LEU A 261 1.86 -17.72 -11.05
N LEU A 262 0.62 -18.14 -10.89
CA LEU A 262 0.25 -19.27 -10.03
C LEU A 262 -0.19 -20.51 -10.80
N ILE A 263 -0.69 -20.38 -12.02
CA ILE A 263 -1.19 -21.50 -12.82
C ILE A 263 -0.13 -22.61 -13.02
N PRO A 264 1.14 -22.31 -13.34
CA PRO A 264 2.14 -23.36 -13.56
C PRO A 264 2.48 -24.14 -12.29
N VAL A 265 2.24 -23.56 -11.11
CA VAL A 265 2.55 -24.20 -9.81
C VAL A 265 1.36 -25.01 -9.29
N PHE A 266 0.14 -24.48 -9.39
CA PHE A 266 -1.05 -25.05 -8.78
C PHE A 266 -2.13 -25.48 -9.77
N GLY A 267 -1.87 -25.40 -11.09
CA GLY A 267 -2.87 -25.71 -12.11
C GLY A 267 -4.11 -24.81 -12.03
N PHE A 268 -5.30 -25.39 -12.18
CA PHE A 268 -6.57 -24.68 -12.07
C PHE A 268 -6.72 -23.92 -10.73
N TRP A 269 -6.28 -24.52 -9.63
CA TRP A 269 -6.30 -23.86 -8.32
C TRP A 269 -5.42 -22.62 -8.27
N GLY A 270 -4.34 -22.56 -9.08
CA GLY A 270 -3.50 -21.38 -9.22
C GLY A 270 -4.27 -20.20 -9.79
N PHE A 271 -5.13 -20.42 -10.77
CA PHE A 271 -6.03 -19.41 -11.30
C PHE A 271 -7.02 -18.90 -10.23
N VAL A 272 -7.69 -19.83 -9.51
CA VAL A 272 -8.63 -19.48 -8.45
C VAL A 272 -7.95 -18.70 -7.31
N LEU A 273 -6.78 -19.16 -6.87
CA LEU A 273 -5.98 -18.49 -5.83
C LEU A 273 -5.53 -17.10 -6.27
N PHE A 274 -5.15 -16.94 -7.55
CA PHE A 274 -4.79 -15.63 -8.09
C PHE A 274 -5.98 -14.66 -8.05
N CYS A 275 -7.13 -15.06 -8.59
CA CYS A 275 -8.33 -14.23 -8.62
C CYS A 275 -8.79 -13.87 -7.19
N ALA A 276 -8.79 -14.84 -6.26
CA ALA A 276 -9.14 -14.59 -4.88
C ALA A 276 -8.15 -13.63 -4.20
N SER A 277 -6.85 -13.84 -4.40
CA SER A 277 -5.80 -12.98 -3.83
C SER A 277 -5.93 -11.56 -4.32
N LEU A 278 -6.07 -11.36 -5.64
CA LEU A 278 -6.21 -10.03 -6.24
C LEU A 278 -7.49 -9.34 -5.76
N GLY A 279 -8.64 -10.02 -5.85
CA GLY A 279 -9.93 -9.44 -5.49
C GLY A 279 -10.02 -9.06 -4.02
N ILE A 280 -9.54 -9.91 -3.11
CA ILE A 280 -9.57 -9.66 -1.66
C ILE A 280 -8.58 -8.55 -1.27
N ALA A 281 -7.35 -8.59 -1.78
CA ALA A 281 -6.34 -7.57 -1.49
C ALA A 281 -6.81 -6.19 -1.97
N CYS A 282 -7.28 -6.10 -3.21
CA CYS A 282 -7.77 -4.85 -3.79
C CYS A 282 -9.01 -4.31 -3.07
N LEU A 283 -9.96 -5.17 -2.70
CA LEU A 283 -11.13 -4.72 -1.94
C LEU A 283 -10.74 -4.20 -0.56
N GLY A 284 -9.81 -4.89 0.12
CA GLY A 284 -9.28 -4.45 1.41
C GLY A 284 -8.61 -3.09 1.32
N ALA A 285 -7.68 -2.94 0.37
CA ALA A 285 -6.99 -1.67 0.13
C ALA A 285 -7.95 -0.55 -0.26
N ALA A 286 -8.98 -0.82 -1.06
CA ALA A 286 -9.98 0.18 -1.44
C ALA A 286 -10.78 0.69 -0.22
N LEU A 287 -11.10 -0.19 0.74
CA LEU A 287 -11.76 0.21 2.00
C LEU A 287 -10.85 1.10 2.84
N GLU A 288 -9.59 0.70 3.04
CA GLU A 288 -8.62 1.46 3.84
C GLU A 288 -8.30 2.82 3.22
N ILE A 289 -8.07 2.89 1.89
CA ILE A 289 -7.77 4.14 1.20
C ILE A 289 -8.99 5.06 1.21
N GLY A 290 -10.20 4.52 1.03
CA GLY A 290 -11.44 5.30 1.12
C GLY A 290 -11.62 5.95 2.48
N LEU A 291 -11.43 5.19 3.56
CA LEU A 291 -11.47 5.71 4.93
C LEU A 291 -10.34 6.68 5.21
N GLN A 292 -9.13 6.38 4.77
CA GLN A 292 -7.99 7.25 5.00
C GLN A 292 -8.19 8.64 4.37
N GLN A 293 -8.81 8.72 3.18
CA GLN A 293 -9.16 10.01 2.59
C GLN A 293 -10.16 10.77 3.45
N ALA A 294 -11.15 10.07 4.03
CA ALA A 294 -12.12 10.67 4.93
C ALA A 294 -11.46 11.16 6.23
N TYR A 295 -10.55 10.37 6.83
CA TYR A 295 -9.75 10.80 7.97
C TYR A 295 -8.93 12.05 7.65
N LEU A 296 -8.22 12.04 6.53
CA LEU A 296 -7.33 13.14 6.14
C LEU A 296 -8.09 14.46 5.97
N VAL A 297 -9.25 14.42 5.32
CA VAL A 297 -10.10 15.61 5.13
C VAL A 297 -10.72 16.03 6.46
N ALA A 298 -11.35 15.13 7.20
CA ALA A 298 -12.04 15.47 8.43
C ALA A 298 -11.09 16.02 9.49
N GLN A 299 -9.91 15.41 9.67
CA GLN A 299 -8.85 15.90 10.57
C GLN A 299 -8.31 17.25 10.08
N GLY A 300 -8.12 17.40 8.78
CA GLY A 300 -7.65 18.64 8.17
C GLY A 300 -8.58 19.83 8.41
N PHE A 301 -9.87 19.61 8.32
CA PHE A 301 -10.88 20.65 8.52
C PHE A 301 -11.46 20.71 9.96
N GLY A 302 -11.01 19.82 10.86
CA GLY A 302 -11.48 19.79 12.24
C GLY A 302 -12.91 19.29 12.38
N TRP A 303 -13.37 18.43 11.47
CA TRP A 303 -14.68 17.78 11.58
C TRP A 303 -14.62 16.59 12.53
N ASN A 304 -15.80 16.13 12.96
CA ASN A 304 -15.90 14.84 13.62
C ASN A 304 -15.47 13.74 12.67
N TRP A 305 -14.76 12.74 13.19
CA TRP A 305 -14.31 11.60 12.44
C TRP A 305 -14.31 10.34 13.32
N GLY A 306 -14.38 9.19 12.69
CA GLY A 306 -14.36 7.89 13.36
C GLY A 306 -15.12 6.86 12.53
N GLU A 307 -14.55 5.68 12.42
CA GLU A 307 -15.11 4.57 11.63
C GLU A 307 -16.28 3.89 12.34
N ASP A 308 -16.33 3.97 13.67
CA ASP A 308 -17.42 3.43 14.49
C ASP A 308 -18.64 4.36 14.58
N LEU A 309 -18.51 5.59 14.08
CA LEU A 309 -19.62 6.55 14.07
C LEU A 309 -20.59 6.26 12.93
N LYS A 310 -21.89 6.33 13.23
CA LYS A 310 -22.91 6.16 12.18
C LYS A 310 -22.78 7.28 11.15
N PRO A 311 -22.97 7.00 9.85
CA PRO A 311 -22.89 8.01 8.79
C PRO A 311 -23.79 9.23 9.03
N ARG A 312 -24.92 9.08 9.72
CA ARG A 312 -25.84 10.19 10.07
C ARG A 312 -25.24 11.13 11.11
N ASP A 313 -24.42 10.59 12.01
CA ASP A 313 -23.81 11.36 13.10
C ASP A 313 -22.47 11.98 12.65
N ASN A 314 -21.93 11.50 11.51
CA ASN A 314 -20.65 11.91 10.93
C ASN A 314 -20.77 12.11 9.41
N ALA A 315 -21.73 12.94 8.99
CA ALA A 315 -22.11 13.08 7.59
C ALA A 315 -20.97 13.59 6.70
N GLY A 316 -20.12 14.49 7.19
CA GLY A 316 -18.96 15.00 6.44
C GLY A 316 -17.94 13.90 6.11
N PHE A 317 -17.57 13.12 7.11
CA PHE A 317 -16.69 11.96 6.97
C PHE A 317 -17.26 10.93 5.98
N ALA A 318 -18.55 10.59 6.15
CA ALA A 318 -19.24 9.67 5.27
C ALA A 318 -19.33 10.17 3.81
N ALA A 319 -19.54 11.48 3.61
CA ALA A 319 -19.56 12.07 2.28
C ALA A 319 -18.21 11.95 1.58
N VAL A 320 -17.09 12.13 2.30
CA VAL A 320 -15.74 12.04 1.71
C VAL A 320 -15.45 10.63 1.19
N TYR A 321 -15.62 9.58 2.02
CA TYR A 321 -15.35 8.21 1.52
C TYR A 321 -16.35 7.79 0.43
N THR A 322 -17.59 8.27 0.47
CA THR A 322 -18.57 8.03 -0.58
C THR A 322 -18.12 8.63 -1.90
N LEU A 323 -17.73 9.92 -1.89
CA LEU A 323 -17.22 10.58 -3.09
C LEU A 323 -15.93 9.94 -3.58
N ALA A 324 -15.01 9.62 -2.67
CA ALA A 324 -13.74 8.99 -3.01
C ALA A 324 -13.95 7.67 -3.78
N LEU A 325 -14.75 6.76 -3.23
CA LEU A 325 -15.03 5.46 -3.86
C LEU A 325 -15.76 5.59 -5.20
N LEU A 326 -16.82 6.40 -5.26
CA LEU A 326 -17.59 6.52 -6.50
C LEU A 326 -16.83 7.25 -7.61
N MET A 327 -16.12 8.33 -7.26
CA MET A 327 -15.32 9.09 -8.24
C MET A 327 -14.16 8.25 -8.77
N SER A 328 -13.48 7.48 -7.91
CA SER A 328 -12.35 6.64 -8.33
C SER A 328 -12.77 5.44 -9.21
N ALA A 329 -14.04 5.04 -9.18
CA ALA A 329 -14.56 4.02 -10.10
C ALA A 329 -14.74 4.54 -11.53
N ILE A 330 -14.92 5.86 -11.73
CA ILE A 330 -15.24 6.46 -13.06
C ILE A 330 -14.13 6.20 -14.08
N PRO A 331 -12.85 6.47 -13.83
CA PRO A 331 -11.79 6.20 -14.80
C PRO A 331 -11.79 4.74 -15.28
N ILE A 332 -11.98 3.79 -14.37
CA ILE A 332 -12.00 2.36 -14.67
C ILE A 332 -13.25 2.00 -15.50
N ALA A 333 -14.42 2.52 -15.13
CA ALA A 333 -15.66 2.33 -15.89
C ALA A 333 -15.56 2.93 -17.30
N CYS A 334 -14.77 4.01 -17.48
CA CYS A 334 -14.47 4.59 -18.79
C CYS A 334 -13.41 3.80 -19.58
N GLY A 335 -12.87 2.71 -19.05
CA GLY A 335 -11.93 1.83 -19.75
C GLY A 335 -10.45 2.19 -19.57
N LEU A 336 -10.11 3.04 -18.58
CA LEU A 336 -8.72 3.27 -18.25
C LEU A 336 -8.09 1.95 -17.77
N ASP A 337 -6.94 1.62 -18.34
CA ASP A 337 -6.23 0.37 -18.02
C ASP A 337 -5.74 0.37 -16.55
N PRO A 338 -6.25 -0.54 -15.70
CA PRO A 338 -5.89 -0.57 -14.29
C PRO A 338 -4.42 -0.89 -14.05
N LEU A 339 -3.78 -1.69 -14.91
CA LEU A 339 -2.38 -2.09 -14.76
C LEU A 339 -1.45 -0.89 -14.94
N LYS A 340 -1.65 -0.14 -16.03
CA LYS A 340 -0.86 1.08 -16.31
C LYS A 340 -1.10 2.14 -15.24
N LEU A 341 -2.36 2.32 -14.84
CA LEU A 341 -2.72 3.24 -13.77
C LEU A 341 -2.02 2.88 -12.46
N THR A 342 -1.96 1.58 -12.13
CA THR A 342 -1.29 1.08 -10.91
C THR A 342 0.17 1.49 -10.89
N VAL A 343 0.95 1.12 -11.90
CA VAL A 343 2.40 1.38 -11.90
C VAL A 343 2.70 2.88 -11.88
N PHE A 344 1.93 3.66 -12.64
CA PHE A 344 2.06 5.11 -12.66
C PHE A 344 1.70 5.76 -11.31
N SER A 345 0.60 5.34 -10.69
CA SER A 345 0.19 5.87 -9.39
C SER A 345 1.18 5.54 -8.28
N MET A 346 1.82 4.36 -8.33
CA MET A 346 2.88 4.00 -7.39
C MET A 346 4.14 4.86 -7.56
N ALA A 347 4.56 5.14 -8.78
CA ALA A 347 5.67 6.07 -9.03
C ALA A 347 5.34 7.48 -8.53
N LEU A 348 4.11 7.96 -8.74
CA LEU A 348 3.65 9.25 -8.26
C LEU A 348 3.54 9.28 -6.72
N THR A 349 3.18 8.16 -6.09
CA THR A 349 3.22 8.00 -4.64
C THR A 349 4.63 8.28 -4.11
N ALA A 350 5.66 7.67 -4.70
CA ALA A 350 7.05 7.92 -4.31
C ALA A 350 7.44 9.41 -4.46
N ALA A 351 7.01 10.06 -5.53
CA ALA A 351 7.26 11.49 -5.75
C ALA A 351 6.60 12.39 -4.70
N SER A 352 5.46 11.99 -4.17
CA SER A 352 4.70 12.77 -3.17
C SER A 352 5.16 12.56 -1.73
N LEU A 353 5.94 11.50 -1.43
CA LEU A 353 6.36 11.12 -0.09
C LEU A 353 6.98 12.26 0.73
N PRO A 354 7.86 13.13 0.19
CA PRO A 354 8.47 14.20 0.97
C PRO A 354 7.46 15.14 1.60
N LEU A 355 6.33 15.41 0.92
CA LEU A 355 5.30 16.33 1.40
C LEU A 355 4.64 15.86 2.70
N THR A 356 4.55 14.56 2.91
CA THR A 356 3.90 13.96 4.08
C THR A 356 4.92 13.52 5.13
N VAL A 357 6.00 12.86 4.70
CA VAL A 357 6.93 12.22 5.62
C VAL A 357 7.91 13.21 6.22
N VAL A 358 8.34 14.23 5.49
CA VAL A 358 9.26 15.23 6.05
C VAL A 358 8.63 15.99 7.22
N PRO A 359 7.41 16.56 7.12
CA PRO A 359 6.74 17.16 8.27
C PRO A 359 6.55 16.17 9.43
N PHE A 360 6.22 14.92 9.12
CA PHE A 360 6.08 13.88 10.14
C PHE A 360 7.39 13.59 10.88
N LEU A 361 8.53 13.56 10.20
CA LEU A 361 9.83 13.41 10.86
C LEU A 361 10.14 14.60 11.78
N PHE A 362 9.75 15.82 11.40
CA PHE A 362 9.86 16.96 12.33
C PHE A 362 9.03 16.74 13.58
N LEU A 363 7.79 16.28 13.47
CA LEU A 363 6.92 15.97 14.61
C LEU A 363 7.51 14.87 15.51
N MET A 364 8.12 13.85 14.92
CA MET A 364 8.78 12.75 15.65
C MET A 364 10.04 13.17 16.41
N ASN A 365 10.54 14.37 16.17
CA ASN A 365 11.67 14.96 16.89
C ASN A 365 11.27 16.17 17.78
N ASP A 366 9.97 16.56 17.76
CA ASP A 366 9.48 17.67 18.60
C ASP A 366 9.06 17.16 19.98
N GLU A 367 9.73 17.69 21.02
CA GLU A 367 9.47 17.31 22.43
C GLU A 367 8.04 17.58 22.90
N ARG A 368 7.34 18.51 22.27
CA ARG A 368 5.96 18.85 22.63
C ARG A 368 5.00 17.69 22.38
N TYR A 369 5.27 16.87 21.34
CA TYR A 369 4.42 15.74 20.98
C TYR A 369 4.93 14.42 21.58
N VAL A 370 6.21 14.09 21.37
CA VAL A 370 6.72 12.75 21.67
C VAL A 370 7.60 12.66 22.90
N LYS A 371 7.91 13.79 23.56
CA LYS A 371 8.70 13.85 24.80
C LYS A 371 10.00 13.05 24.70
N GLU A 372 10.22 12.13 25.64
CA GLU A 372 11.38 11.22 25.69
C GLU A 372 11.37 10.13 24.59
N HIS A 373 10.26 9.98 23.85
CA HIS A 373 10.10 8.97 22.80
C HIS A 373 10.46 9.47 21.38
N ARG A 374 11.40 10.42 21.30
CA ARG A 374 11.90 10.94 20.01
C ARG A 374 12.61 9.89 19.18
N ASN A 375 12.70 10.15 17.88
CA ASN A 375 13.46 9.30 16.99
C ASN A 375 14.95 9.29 17.30
N GLY A 376 15.57 8.13 17.15
CA GLY A 376 17.03 8.05 17.08
C GLY A 376 17.56 8.51 15.71
N THR A 377 18.84 8.87 15.66
CA THR A 377 19.53 9.34 14.44
C THR A 377 19.43 8.31 13.31
N ILE A 378 19.58 7.01 13.63
CA ILE A 378 19.54 5.93 12.63
C ILE A 378 18.16 5.85 11.97
N ALA A 379 17.07 5.92 12.72
CA ALA A 379 15.72 5.88 12.20
C ALA A 379 15.43 7.06 11.27
N ASN A 380 15.80 8.28 11.68
CA ASN A 380 15.66 9.47 10.85
C ASN A 380 16.49 9.37 9.56
N ALA A 381 17.75 8.94 9.66
CA ALA A 381 18.64 8.83 8.50
C ALA A 381 18.14 7.78 7.51
N ALA A 382 17.70 6.61 7.99
CA ALA A 382 17.17 5.55 7.13
C ALA A 382 15.94 6.00 6.35
N VAL A 383 14.97 6.61 7.04
CA VAL A 383 13.73 7.07 6.40
C VAL A 383 14.01 8.22 5.42
N LEU A 384 14.82 9.21 5.80
CA LEU A 384 15.18 10.32 4.91
C LEU A 384 15.92 9.84 3.67
N PHE A 385 16.84 8.87 3.81
CA PHE A 385 17.57 8.32 2.67
C PHE A 385 16.62 7.67 1.65
N VAL A 386 15.70 6.81 2.12
CA VAL A 386 14.80 6.09 1.19
C VAL A 386 13.84 7.04 0.50
N ILE A 387 13.32 8.03 1.25
CA ILE A 387 12.39 9.02 0.69
C ILE A 387 13.11 9.94 -0.31
N ALA A 388 14.32 10.39 0.01
CA ALA A 388 15.12 11.18 -0.92
C ALA A 388 15.44 10.38 -2.17
N LEU A 389 15.82 9.11 -2.04
CA LEU A 389 16.07 8.22 -3.17
C LEU A 389 14.82 8.06 -4.03
N GLY A 390 13.67 7.71 -3.44
CA GLY A 390 12.42 7.56 -4.16
C GLY A 390 11.99 8.83 -4.88
N PHE A 391 12.11 9.97 -4.22
CA PHE A 391 11.76 11.27 -4.80
C PHE A 391 12.67 11.66 -5.97
N VAL A 392 14.00 11.56 -5.80
CA VAL A 392 14.96 11.90 -6.87
C VAL A 392 14.76 11.00 -8.08
N LEU A 393 14.60 9.69 -7.86
CA LEU A 393 14.35 8.76 -8.94
C LEU A 393 13.03 9.05 -9.63
N ALA A 394 11.95 9.34 -8.89
CA ALA A 394 10.63 9.63 -9.47
C ALA A 394 10.66 10.87 -10.37
N ILE A 395 11.34 11.95 -9.96
CA ILE A 395 11.48 13.16 -10.77
C ILE A 395 12.18 12.89 -12.11
N VAL A 396 13.12 11.94 -12.13
CA VAL A 396 13.85 11.61 -13.35
C VAL A 396 13.08 10.60 -14.21
N THR A 397 12.52 9.56 -13.60
CA THR A 397 11.99 8.41 -14.35
C THR A 397 10.56 8.63 -14.84
N ILE A 398 9.70 9.34 -14.10
CA ILE A 398 8.33 9.61 -14.54
C ILE A 398 8.28 10.39 -15.86
N PRO A 399 9.03 11.50 -16.03
CA PRO A 399 9.08 12.19 -17.32
C PRO A 399 9.62 11.33 -18.46
N LEU A 400 10.65 10.49 -18.19
CA LEU A 400 11.21 9.61 -19.21
C LEU A 400 10.18 8.58 -19.69
N GLU A 401 9.44 7.96 -18.76
CA GLU A 401 8.39 6.99 -19.11
C GLU A 401 7.24 7.63 -19.90
N ILE A 402 6.82 8.85 -19.53
CA ILE A 402 5.77 9.59 -20.25
C ILE A 402 6.22 9.97 -21.67
N LEU A 403 7.50 10.28 -21.85
CA LEU A 403 8.06 10.71 -23.14
C LEU A 403 8.48 9.54 -24.03
N GLY A 404 8.34 8.30 -23.56
CA GLY A 404 8.69 7.08 -24.32
C GLY A 404 10.19 6.89 -24.45
N GLY A 405 10.94 7.20 -23.37
CA GLY A 405 12.40 7.05 -23.31
C GLY A 405 12.87 5.61 -23.20
#